data_94fc8cd86ef3ceeee3912dd44ad311c0
#
_entry.id   94fc8cd86ef3ceeee3912dd44ad311c0
#
_cell.length_a   1.000
_cell.length_b   1.000
_cell.length_c   1.000
_cell.angle_alpha   90.00
_cell.angle_beta   90.00
_cell.angle_gamma   90.00
#
_symmetry.space_group_name_H-M   'P 1'
#
loop_
_entity.id
_entity.type
_entity.pdbx_description
1 polymer ?
#
loop_
_entity_poly.entity_id
_entity_poly.type
_entity_poly.pdbx_seq_one_letter_code
_entity_poly.pdbx_strand_id
1 'polypeptide(L)'
;MERETLAAYAYQYHGAWDLIARAVVSAEQPRKPGIRERYITILDAEYPDCLRQLACPPWVLFYQGNIRLLEEPMITIVGSRDLSVYGEYLTALAADELKKRFVLVSGLAKGADAIVYKRALEGGHTIGVIGSGLGTRYPKENHDLYEAMAKNDLILSEYPFFTGVRKENFPWRNRIIAALGQACIVTAAKQRSGTMITVNEALAVSRDIYTFPYPFNDEAGRGCDNLIAEGANILYTSSQLREIRPKLIMS
;
A
#
# COMPACT_ATOMS: atom_id res chain seq x y z
N MET A 1 -7.78 26.40 -6.41
CA MET A 1 -8.20 25.69 -5.18
C MET A 1 -6.96 25.58 -4.30
N GLU A 2 -7.11 25.77 -3.01
CA GLU A 2 -6.01 25.71 -2.04
C GLU A 2 -5.94 24.32 -1.40
N ARG A 3 -4.75 23.90 -0.97
CA ARG A 3 -4.55 22.61 -0.31
C ARG A 3 -5.37 22.45 0.99
N GLU A 4 -5.54 23.54 1.73
CA GLU A 4 -6.33 23.61 2.95
C GLU A 4 -7.82 23.32 2.68
N THR A 5 -8.32 23.75 1.52
CA THR A 5 -9.69 23.46 1.07
C THR A 5 -9.90 21.98 0.83
N LEU A 6 -8.94 21.31 0.16
CA LEU A 6 -9.02 19.85 -0.05
C LEU A 6 -8.97 19.08 1.27
N ALA A 7 -8.08 19.48 2.18
CA ALA A 7 -8.00 18.85 3.50
C ALA A 7 -9.29 19.07 4.31
N ALA A 8 -9.91 20.24 4.21
CA ALA A 8 -11.20 20.52 4.85
C ALA A 8 -12.33 19.66 4.28
N TYR A 9 -12.38 19.43 2.96
CA TYR A 9 -13.33 18.50 2.34
C TYR A 9 -13.08 17.05 2.81
N ALA A 10 -11.82 16.61 2.91
CA ALA A 10 -11.51 15.26 3.40
C ALA A 10 -12.07 15.05 4.82
N TYR A 11 -11.99 16.06 5.68
CA TYR A 11 -12.59 16.02 7.02
C TYR A 11 -14.11 16.03 6.98
N GLN A 12 -14.72 16.94 6.20
CA GLN A 12 -16.16 17.10 6.08
C GLN A 12 -16.84 15.84 5.55
N TYR A 13 -16.21 15.17 4.60
CA TYR A 13 -16.73 13.99 3.91
C TYR A 13 -16.06 12.68 4.34
N HIS A 14 -15.31 12.69 5.45
CA HIS A 14 -14.66 11.49 6.02
C HIS A 14 -13.82 10.69 5.01
N GLY A 15 -13.15 11.38 4.09
CA GLY A 15 -12.33 10.76 3.05
C GLY A 15 -13.13 10.13 1.90
N ALA A 16 -14.46 10.35 1.82
CA ALA A 16 -15.28 9.82 0.73
C ALA A 16 -14.96 10.51 -0.60
N TRP A 17 -14.24 9.81 -1.47
CA TRP A 17 -13.66 10.35 -2.70
C TRP A 17 -14.67 11.06 -3.60
N ASP A 18 -15.83 10.42 -3.84
CA ASP A 18 -16.88 10.95 -4.71
C ASP A 18 -17.52 12.24 -4.16
N LEU A 19 -17.68 12.32 -2.83
CA LEU A 19 -18.24 13.51 -2.19
C LEU A 19 -17.24 14.67 -2.25
N ILE A 20 -15.96 14.39 -2.07
CA ILE A 20 -14.90 15.40 -2.25
C ILE A 20 -14.86 15.87 -3.71
N ALA A 21 -14.94 14.95 -4.68
CA ALA A 21 -14.98 15.29 -6.10
C ALA A 21 -16.16 16.25 -6.43
N ARG A 22 -17.35 15.97 -5.91
CA ARG A 22 -18.53 16.83 -6.08
C ARG A 22 -18.32 18.21 -5.46
N ALA A 23 -17.78 18.27 -4.24
CA ALA A 23 -17.50 19.54 -3.55
C ALA A 23 -16.47 20.39 -4.31
N VAL A 24 -15.45 19.74 -4.90
CA VAL A 24 -14.46 20.40 -5.76
C VAL A 24 -15.11 21.00 -6.99
N VAL A 25 -15.96 20.25 -7.69
CA VAL A 25 -16.65 20.71 -8.92
C VAL A 25 -17.64 21.83 -8.62
N SER A 26 -18.38 21.74 -7.50
CA SER A 26 -19.36 22.76 -7.11
C SER A 26 -18.76 23.99 -6.43
N ALA A 27 -17.44 24.02 -6.22
CA ALA A 27 -16.74 25.07 -5.47
C ALA A 27 -17.39 25.35 -4.09
N GLU A 28 -17.80 24.29 -3.40
CA GLU A 28 -18.45 24.39 -2.09
C GLU A 28 -17.55 25.12 -1.08
N GLN A 29 -18.16 25.85 -0.14
CA GLN A 29 -17.41 26.43 0.96
C GLN A 29 -17.23 25.41 2.09
N PRO A 30 -16.02 24.89 2.34
CA PRO A 30 -15.81 23.87 3.34
C PRO A 30 -15.92 24.45 4.75
N ARG A 31 -16.37 23.62 5.69
CA ARG A 31 -16.19 23.91 7.11
C ARG A 31 -14.70 23.81 7.41
N LYS A 32 -14.14 24.79 8.12
CA LYS A 32 -12.71 24.78 8.52
C LYS A 32 -12.51 23.86 9.74
N PRO A 33 -12.05 22.62 9.58
CA PRO A 33 -11.71 21.77 10.72
C PRO A 33 -10.37 22.19 11.31
N GLY A 34 -10.17 21.95 12.59
CA GLY A 34 -8.84 22.04 13.22
C GLY A 34 -8.01 20.81 12.85
N ILE A 35 -7.40 20.77 11.67
CA ILE A 35 -6.54 19.69 11.21
C ILE A 35 -5.24 19.73 12.00
N ARG A 36 -4.90 18.62 12.67
CA ARG A 36 -3.68 18.49 13.48
C ARG A 36 -2.64 17.60 12.84
N GLU A 37 -3.07 16.72 11.93
CA GLU A 37 -2.19 15.79 11.24
C GLU A 37 -1.40 16.48 10.14
N ARG A 38 -0.23 15.92 9.86
CA ARG A 38 0.50 16.24 8.64
C ARG A 38 -0.22 15.61 7.45
N TYR A 39 -0.28 16.33 6.33
CA TYR A 39 -0.89 15.85 5.11
C TYR A 39 -0.20 16.42 3.87
N ILE A 40 -0.35 15.71 2.77
CA ILE A 40 -0.10 16.19 1.41
C ILE A 40 -1.40 16.05 0.61
N THR A 41 -1.55 16.87 -0.41
CA THR A 41 -2.69 16.85 -1.31
C THR A 41 -2.25 16.61 -2.75
N ILE A 42 -3.17 16.27 -3.61
CA ILE A 42 -2.91 16.12 -5.05
C ILE A 42 -2.33 17.39 -5.70
N LEU A 43 -2.39 18.53 -5.03
CA LEU A 43 -1.87 19.82 -5.51
C LEU A 43 -0.40 20.06 -5.12
N ASP A 44 0.12 19.29 -4.15
CA ASP A 44 1.48 19.47 -3.65
C ASP A 44 2.52 18.85 -4.58
N ALA A 45 3.70 19.46 -4.66
CA ALA A 45 4.79 18.96 -5.49
C ALA A 45 5.32 17.60 -5.01
N GLU A 46 5.27 17.35 -3.69
CA GLU A 46 5.69 16.10 -3.07
C GLU A 46 4.68 14.95 -3.24
N TYR A 47 3.51 15.23 -3.84
CA TYR A 47 2.52 14.18 -4.08
C TYR A 47 3.01 13.23 -5.19
N PRO A 48 3.06 11.90 -4.96
CA PRO A 48 3.63 10.95 -5.92
C PRO A 48 2.91 10.92 -7.27
N ASP A 49 3.65 11.07 -8.36
CA ASP A 49 3.07 11.01 -9.72
C ASP A 49 2.41 9.68 -10.03
N CYS A 50 2.92 8.59 -9.47
CA CYS A 50 2.30 7.27 -9.63
C CYS A 50 0.87 7.22 -9.07
N LEU A 51 0.53 8.00 -8.06
CA LEU A 51 -0.82 8.10 -7.53
C LEU A 51 -1.72 9.00 -8.39
N ARG A 52 -1.15 9.98 -9.11
CA ARG A 52 -1.91 10.83 -10.07
C ARG A 52 -2.45 10.01 -11.25
N GLN A 53 -1.82 8.87 -11.57
CA GLN A 53 -2.21 7.98 -12.66
C GLN A 53 -3.41 7.08 -12.32
N LEU A 54 -3.83 7.02 -11.05
CA LEU A 54 -5.03 6.30 -10.65
C LEU A 54 -6.29 6.92 -11.25
N ALA A 55 -7.29 6.10 -11.58
CA ALA A 55 -8.61 6.60 -11.98
C ALA A 55 -9.26 7.47 -10.90
N CYS A 56 -9.00 7.13 -9.63
CA CYS A 56 -9.45 7.86 -8.44
C CYS A 56 -8.24 8.18 -7.55
N PRO A 57 -7.40 9.18 -7.90
CA PRO A 57 -6.24 9.53 -7.08
C PRO A 57 -6.71 10.07 -5.71
N PRO A 58 -6.04 9.72 -4.60
CA PRO A 58 -6.34 10.31 -3.30
C PRO A 58 -6.28 11.84 -3.33
N TRP A 59 -7.34 12.53 -2.94
CA TRP A 59 -7.35 13.99 -2.84
C TRP A 59 -6.37 14.51 -1.80
N VAL A 60 -6.29 13.76 -0.69
CA VAL A 60 -5.45 14.06 0.47
C VAL A 60 -4.87 12.77 1.00
N LEU A 61 -3.60 12.79 1.39
CA LEU A 61 -2.95 11.74 2.14
C LEU A 61 -2.48 12.30 3.48
N PHE A 62 -3.10 11.86 4.56
CA PHE A 62 -2.64 12.08 5.91
C PHE A 62 -1.48 11.15 6.21
N TYR A 63 -0.47 11.61 6.95
CA TYR A 63 0.70 10.80 7.19
C TYR A 63 1.32 10.96 8.57
N GLN A 64 2.02 9.91 9.00
CA GLN A 64 2.88 9.87 10.16
C GLN A 64 4.22 9.24 9.79
N GLY A 65 5.33 9.84 10.23
CA GLY A 65 6.66 9.36 9.93
C GLY A 65 7.40 10.18 8.88
N ASN A 66 8.25 9.53 8.09
CA ASN A 66 9.15 10.16 7.12
C ASN A 66 8.53 10.20 5.72
N ILE A 67 8.00 11.35 5.32
CA ILE A 67 7.36 11.54 4.01
C ILE A 67 8.34 11.41 2.83
N ARG A 68 9.65 11.65 3.05
CA ARG A 68 10.67 11.55 1.99
C ARG A 68 10.84 10.13 1.44
N LEU A 69 10.33 9.11 2.14
CA LEU A 69 10.31 7.75 1.61
C LEU A 69 9.45 7.60 0.34
N LEU A 70 8.59 8.58 0.03
CA LEU A 70 7.84 8.61 -1.24
C LEU A 70 8.71 9.00 -2.45
N GLU A 71 9.91 9.55 -2.23
CA GLU A 71 10.88 9.91 -3.27
C GLU A 71 11.80 8.73 -3.63
N GLU A 72 11.83 7.69 -2.79
CA GLU A 72 12.69 6.53 -2.96
C GLU A 72 12.06 5.47 -3.88
N PRO A 73 12.86 4.58 -4.48
CA PRO A 73 12.31 3.43 -5.21
C PRO A 73 11.45 2.55 -4.31
N MET A 74 10.21 2.28 -4.70
CA MET A 74 9.24 1.51 -3.92
C MET A 74 8.87 0.21 -4.62
N ILE A 75 8.61 -0.86 -3.84
CA ILE A 75 8.07 -2.12 -4.34
C ILE A 75 6.94 -2.60 -3.44
N THR A 76 5.85 -3.04 -4.05
CA THR A 76 4.70 -3.57 -3.32
C THR A 76 4.88 -5.06 -3.05
N ILE A 77 4.71 -5.48 -1.80
CA ILE A 77 4.66 -6.89 -1.40
C ILE A 77 3.33 -7.14 -0.71
N VAL A 78 2.56 -8.09 -1.24
CA VAL A 78 1.25 -8.47 -0.73
C VAL A 78 1.10 -9.98 -0.63
N GLY A 79 0.23 -10.43 0.27
CA GLY A 79 -0.05 -11.85 0.44
C GLY A 79 -1.25 -12.11 1.32
N SER A 80 -1.48 -13.39 1.59
CA SER A 80 -2.58 -13.86 2.44
C SER A 80 -2.43 -13.34 3.88
N ARG A 81 -3.59 -13.11 4.53
CA ARG A 81 -3.65 -12.86 5.98
C ARG A 81 -3.49 -14.13 6.81
N ASP A 82 -3.70 -15.28 6.17
CA ASP A 82 -3.57 -16.62 6.72
C ASP A 82 -2.56 -17.37 5.83
N LEU A 83 -1.34 -17.47 6.31
CA LEU A 83 -0.22 -18.04 5.55
C LEU A 83 0.04 -19.48 5.95
N SER A 84 0.41 -20.31 4.98
CA SER A 84 1.12 -21.56 5.23
C SER A 84 2.57 -21.27 5.62
N VAL A 85 3.26 -22.25 6.21
CA VAL A 85 4.70 -22.15 6.53
C VAL A 85 5.51 -21.77 5.29
N TYR A 86 5.14 -22.30 4.13
CA TYR A 86 5.77 -21.97 2.86
C TYR A 86 5.52 -20.52 2.45
N GLY A 87 4.29 -20.02 2.59
CA GLY A 87 3.94 -18.62 2.34
C GLY A 87 4.66 -17.65 3.27
N GLU A 88 4.84 -18.02 4.54
CA GLU A 88 5.64 -17.22 5.50
C GLU A 88 7.10 -17.13 5.05
N TYR A 89 7.70 -18.28 4.68
CA TYR A 89 9.06 -18.33 4.17
C TYR A 89 9.25 -17.47 2.92
N LEU A 90 8.37 -17.59 1.93
CA LEU A 90 8.44 -16.82 0.69
C LEU A 90 8.29 -15.31 0.94
N THR A 91 7.41 -14.92 1.88
CA THR A 91 7.20 -13.52 2.25
C THR A 91 8.45 -12.94 2.92
N ALA A 92 9.05 -13.69 3.85
CA ALA A 92 10.29 -13.28 4.51
C ALA A 92 11.44 -13.16 3.51
N LEU A 93 11.61 -14.16 2.63
CA LEU A 93 12.63 -14.18 1.58
C LEU A 93 12.49 -12.96 0.66
N ALA A 94 11.28 -12.67 0.16
CA ALA A 94 11.03 -11.53 -0.71
C ALA A 94 11.37 -10.20 0.00
N ALA A 95 10.92 -10.04 1.24
CA ALA A 95 11.19 -8.83 2.01
C ALA A 95 12.69 -8.64 2.26
N ASP A 96 13.42 -9.69 2.67
CA ASP A 96 14.86 -9.62 2.96
C ASP A 96 15.72 -9.31 1.73
N GLU A 97 15.37 -9.84 0.56
CA GLU A 97 16.09 -9.58 -0.68
C GLU A 97 15.78 -8.17 -1.25
N LEU A 98 14.56 -7.68 -1.08
CA LEU A 98 14.12 -6.43 -1.70
C LEU A 98 14.34 -5.19 -0.83
N LYS A 99 14.30 -5.29 0.51
CA LYS A 99 14.44 -4.16 1.44
C LYS A 99 15.77 -3.40 1.31
N LYS A 100 16.80 -4.01 0.73
CA LYS A 100 18.13 -3.39 0.52
C LYS A 100 18.14 -2.37 -0.62
N ARG A 101 17.11 -2.37 -1.46
CA ARG A 101 17.07 -1.59 -2.70
C ARG A 101 15.76 -0.84 -2.90
N PHE A 102 14.75 -1.18 -2.13
CA PHE A 102 13.42 -0.61 -2.22
C PHE A 102 12.85 -0.31 -0.85
N VAL A 103 12.06 0.73 -0.78
CA VAL A 103 11.09 0.90 0.29
C VAL A 103 9.95 -0.09 0.05
N LEU A 104 9.66 -0.93 1.06
CA LEU A 104 8.62 -1.97 0.94
C LEU A 104 7.25 -1.39 1.24
N VAL A 105 6.30 -1.52 0.32
CA VAL A 105 4.94 -1.00 0.45
C VAL A 105 3.96 -2.14 0.72
N SER A 106 3.11 -2.01 1.75
CA SER A 106 2.06 -2.97 2.04
C SER A 106 0.91 -2.36 2.88
N GLY A 107 0.00 -3.18 3.41
CA GLY A 107 -1.28 -2.74 3.98
C GLY A 107 -1.41 -2.75 5.50
N LEU A 108 -0.38 -3.07 6.27
CA LEU A 108 -0.43 -3.23 7.72
C LEU A 108 -1.49 -4.24 8.23
N ALA A 109 -1.90 -5.21 7.39
CA ALA A 109 -2.78 -6.31 7.79
C ALA A 109 -2.02 -7.42 8.53
N LYS A 110 -2.73 -8.47 8.96
CA LYS A 110 -2.13 -9.70 9.47
C LYS A 110 -1.43 -10.48 8.35
N GLY A 111 -0.65 -11.49 8.71
CA GLY A 111 -0.02 -12.42 7.78
C GLY A 111 1.12 -11.78 7.00
N ALA A 112 1.08 -11.83 5.67
CA ALA A 112 2.15 -11.36 4.80
C ALA A 112 2.58 -9.92 5.11
N ASP A 113 1.64 -8.98 5.23
CA ASP A 113 1.95 -7.59 5.53
C ASP A 113 2.77 -7.44 6.80
N ALA A 114 2.38 -8.14 7.89
CA ALA A 114 3.10 -8.08 9.17
C ALA A 114 4.53 -8.62 9.05
N ILE A 115 4.77 -9.67 8.25
CA ILE A 115 6.11 -10.19 7.98
C ILE A 115 6.94 -9.18 7.21
N VAL A 116 6.37 -8.58 6.15
CA VAL A 116 7.06 -7.55 5.35
C VAL A 116 7.58 -6.43 6.24
N TYR A 117 6.74 -5.91 7.15
CA TYR A 117 7.15 -4.83 8.06
C TYR A 117 8.21 -5.24 9.04
N LYS A 118 8.06 -6.40 9.69
CA LYS A 118 9.07 -6.91 10.63
C LYS A 118 10.43 -7.04 9.95
N ARG A 119 10.46 -7.57 8.73
CA ARG A 119 11.71 -7.71 7.97
C ARG A 119 12.27 -6.37 7.50
N ALA A 120 11.42 -5.44 7.07
CA ALA A 120 11.85 -4.11 6.65
C ALA A 120 12.50 -3.34 7.81
N LEU A 121 11.94 -3.39 9.02
CA LEU A 121 12.48 -2.74 10.21
C LEU A 121 13.87 -3.25 10.61
N GLU A 122 14.29 -4.42 10.13
CA GLU A 122 15.63 -5.00 10.32
C GLU A 122 16.64 -4.52 9.26
N GLY A 123 16.70 -3.24 8.97
CA GLY A 123 17.71 -2.61 8.10
C GLY A 123 17.25 -2.26 6.70
N GLY A 124 15.98 -1.93 6.53
CA GLY A 124 15.38 -1.33 5.35
C GLY A 124 14.38 -0.26 5.75
N HIS A 125 13.50 0.14 4.80
CA HIS A 125 12.42 1.07 5.04
C HIS A 125 11.09 0.54 4.49
N THR A 126 9.99 1.06 5.04
CA THR A 126 8.66 0.61 4.64
C THR A 126 7.61 1.72 4.67
N ILE A 127 6.59 1.56 3.83
CA ILE A 127 5.42 2.42 3.80
C ILE A 127 4.19 1.56 4.08
N GLY A 128 3.48 1.90 5.15
CA GLY A 128 2.21 1.30 5.52
C GLY A 128 1.04 2.14 5.06
N VAL A 129 0.23 1.64 4.14
CA VAL A 129 -1.03 2.32 3.80
C VAL A 129 -2.16 1.70 4.60
N ILE A 130 -2.97 2.49 5.28
CA ILE A 130 -4.05 1.98 6.15
C ILE A 130 -5.44 2.37 5.65
N GLY A 131 -6.46 1.56 5.98
CA GLY A 131 -7.85 1.78 5.59
C GLY A 131 -8.70 2.47 6.68
N SER A 132 -8.04 3.12 7.64
CA SER A 132 -8.64 3.88 8.74
C SER A 132 -7.87 5.18 8.94
N GLY A 133 -8.35 6.10 9.77
CA GLY A 133 -7.57 7.27 10.16
C GLY A 133 -6.36 6.90 11.02
N LEU A 134 -5.35 7.76 11.05
CA LEU A 134 -4.07 7.55 11.76
C LEU A 134 -4.24 7.34 13.28
N GLY A 135 -5.34 7.81 13.87
CA GLY A 135 -5.69 7.56 15.28
C GLY A 135 -6.21 6.14 15.55
N THR A 136 -6.48 5.34 14.50
CA THR A 136 -7.05 4.00 14.62
C THR A 136 -6.03 2.95 14.18
N ARG A 137 -5.44 2.26 15.13
CA ARG A 137 -4.46 1.18 14.88
C ARG A 137 -5.18 -0.16 14.73
N TYR A 138 -5.16 -0.70 13.52
CA TYR A 138 -5.82 -1.96 13.19
C TYR A 138 -4.96 -2.78 12.20
N PRO A 139 -4.79 -4.09 12.39
CA PRO A 139 -5.28 -4.88 13.52
C PRO A 139 -4.51 -4.60 14.83
N LYS A 140 -5.10 -4.95 16.00
CA LYS A 140 -4.49 -4.68 17.32
C LYS A 140 -3.15 -5.40 17.50
N GLU A 141 -2.99 -6.56 16.89
CA GLU A 141 -1.78 -7.40 16.93
C GLU A 141 -0.56 -6.71 16.31
N ASN A 142 -0.78 -5.71 15.46
CA ASN A 142 0.30 -4.95 14.82
C ASN A 142 0.60 -3.62 15.53
N HIS A 143 0.09 -3.40 16.75
CA HIS A 143 0.24 -2.13 17.46
C HIS A 143 1.70 -1.68 17.57
N ASP A 144 2.59 -2.59 17.94
CA ASP A 144 4.03 -2.30 18.07
C ASP A 144 4.68 -1.91 16.74
N LEU A 145 4.18 -2.47 15.62
CA LEU A 145 4.64 -2.11 14.28
C LEU A 145 4.27 -0.66 13.93
N TYR A 146 3.06 -0.21 14.30
CA TYR A 146 2.68 1.19 14.12
C TYR A 146 3.61 2.15 14.85
N GLU A 147 4.00 1.81 16.09
CA GLU A 147 4.91 2.64 16.87
C GLU A 147 6.32 2.67 16.32
N ALA A 148 6.83 1.52 15.88
CA ALA A 148 8.14 1.42 15.26
C ALA A 148 8.20 2.21 13.94
N MET A 149 7.19 2.03 13.07
CA MET A 149 7.11 2.72 11.79
C MET A 149 6.97 4.24 11.93
N ALA A 150 6.21 4.71 12.92
CA ALA A 150 6.01 6.14 13.15
C ALA A 150 7.31 6.92 13.42
N LYS A 151 8.39 6.24 13.81
CA LYS A 151 9.68 6.85 14.13
C LYS A 151 10.56 7.08 12.89
N ASN A 152 10.72 6.07 12.04
CA ASN A 152 11.69 6.08 10.94
C ASN A 152 11.11 5.76 9.57
N ASP A 153 9.88 5.25 9.52
CA ASP A 153 9.18 4.80 8.34
C ASP A 153 7.97 5.69 8.05
N LEU A 154 7.06 5.27 7.18
CA LEU A 154 5.92 6.08 6.78
C LEU A 154 4.60 5.31 6.91
N ILE A 155 3.61 5.94 7.53
CA ILE A 155 2.23 5.47 7.54
C ILE A 155 1.38 6.48 6.78
N LEU A 156 0.60 6.01 5.80
CA LEU A 156 -0.29 6.80 4.96
C LEU A 156 -1.75 6.42 5.19
N SER A 157 -2.62 7.41 5.17
CA SER A 157 -4.07 7.23 5.19
C SER A 157 -4.77 8.25 4.30
N GLU A 158 -5.78 7.82 3.55
CA GLU A 158 -6.70 8.71 2.84
C GLU A 158 -7.81 9.29 3.77
N TYR A 159 -7.87 8.82 5.01
CA TYR A 159 -8.95 9.10 5.94
C TYR A 159 -8.50 10.02 7.09
N PRO A 160 -9.37 10.97 7.52
CA PRO A 160 -9.12 11.82 8.70
C PRO A 160 -8.82 11.01 9.97
N PHE A 161 -8.09 11.58 10.90
CA PHE A 161 -7.50 10.96 12.08
C PHE A 161 -8.44 10.03 12.86
N PHE A 162 -9.67 10.47 13.11
CA PHE A 162 -10.63 9.72 13.92
C PHE A 162 -11.49 8.73 13.11
N THR A 163 -11.19 8.52 11.83
CA THR A 163 -11.96 7.55 11.03
C THR A 163 -11.69 6.14 11.52
N GLY A 164 -12.75 5.48 12.00
CA GLY A 164 -12.70 4.10 12.47
C GLY A 164 -12.54 3.08 11.34
N VAL A 165 -12.43 1.81 11.72
CA VAL A 165 -12.33 0.69 10.79
C VAL A 165 -13.66 0.49 10.06
N ARG A 166 -13.63 0.49 8.73
CA ARG A 166 -14.77 0.16 7.85
C ARG A 166 -14.33 -0.87 6.81
N LYS A 167 -15.16 -1.87 6.57
CA LYS A 167 -14.80 -2.99 5.68
C LYS A 167 -14.55 -2.54 4.24
N GLU A 168 -15.32 -1.58 3.76
CA GLU A 168 -15.22 -0.99 2.42
C GLU A 168 -13.92 -0.22 2.17
N ASN A 169 -13.31 0.31 3.21
CA ASN A 169 -12.07 1.09 3.08
C ASN A 169 -10.86 0.22 2.70
N PHE A 170 -10.85 -1.07 3.06
CA PHE A 170 -9.70 -1.93 2.78
C PHE A 170 -9.51 -2.23 1.30
N PRO A 171 -10.53 -2.67 0.55
CA PRO A 171 -10.42 -2.79 -0.91
C PRO A 171 -10.09 -1.46 -1.58
N TRP A 172 -10.74 -0.38 -1.16
CA TRP A 172 -10.53 0.95 -1.73
C TRP A 172 -9.08 1.45 -1.56
N ARG A 173 -8.50 1.26 -0.37
CA ARG A 173 -7.13 1.60 -0.06
C ARG A 173 -6.12 0.83 -0.92
N ASN A 174 -6.42 -0.40 -1.37
CA ASN A 174 -5.49 -1.25 -2.09
C ASN A 174 -4.98 -0.62 -3.40
N ARG A 175 -5.74 0.26 -4.05
CA ARG A 175 -5.29 1.01 -5.21
C ARG A 175 -4.05 1.87 -4.93
N ILE A 176 -3.96 2.42 -3.72
CA ILE A 176 -2.80 3.23 -3.29
C ILE A 176 -1.57 2.33 -3.12
N ILE A 177 -1.74 1.17 -2.45
CA ILE A 177 -0.65 0.19 -2.29
C ILE A 177 -0.13 -0.25 -3.64
N ALA A 178 -1.03 -0.59 -4.55
CA ALA A 178 -0.70 -1.08 -5.89
C ALA A 178 0.05 -0.04 -6.73
N ALA A 179 -0.36 1.22 -6.66
CA ALA A 179 0.21 2.29 -7.47
C ALA A 179 1.57 2.77 -6.96
N LEU A 180 1.83 2.76 -5.64
CA LEU A 180 3.10 3.21 -5.06
C LEU A 180 4.27 2.34 -5.49
N GLY A 181 4.12 1.02 -5.51
CA GLY A 181 5.19 0.14 -5.94
C GLY A 181 5.43 0.15 -7.45
N GLN A 182 6.68 0.06 -7.86
CA GLN A 182 7.07 -0.07 -9.28
C GLN A 182 6.70 -1.43 -9.85
N ALA A 183 6.56 -2.44 -9.01
CA ALA A 183 6.06 -3.77 -9.30
C ALA A 183 5.33 -4.32 -8.07
N CYS A 184 4.54 -5.37 -8.25
CA CYS A 184 3.80 -6.04 -7.20
C CYS A 184 4.28 -7.50 -7.04
N ILE A 185 4.80 -7.83 -5.87
CA ILE A 185 5.22 -9.18 -5.50
C ILE A 185 4.08 -9.83 -4.71
N VAL A 186 3.56 -10.94 -5.22
CA VAL A 186 2.49 -11.73 -4.59
C VAL A 186 3.10 -12.97 -3.97
N THR A 187 3.17 -13.02 -2.65
CA THR A 187 3.86 -14.11 -1.94
C THR A 187 2.95 -15.28 -1.60
N ALA A 188 1.66 -15.04 -1.43
CA ALA A 188 0.65 -16.08 -1.20
C ALA A 188 -0.75 -15.53 -1.54
N ALA A 189 -1.54 -16.25 -2.31
CA ALA A 189 -2.91 -15.87 -2.61
C ALA A 189 -3.80 -17.08 -2.85
N LYS A 190 -4.96 -17.13 -2.20
CA LYS A 190 -6.04 -18.03 -2.61
C LYS A 190 -6.72 -17.42 -3.85
N GLN A 191 -7.34 -18.25 -4.68
CA GLN A 191 -7.98 -17.84 -5.95
C GLN A 191 -8.96 -16.65 -5.78
N ARG A 192 -9.76 -16.65 -4.70
CA ARG A 192 -10.68 -15.57 -4.35
C ARG A 192 -10.28 -14.95 -3.02
N SER A 193 -9.38 -13.96 -3.05
CA SER A 193 -8.85 -13.34 -1.84
C SER A 193 -8.73 -11.83 -1.99
N GLY A 194 -8.60 -11.14 -0.86
CA GLY A 194 -8.33 -9.70 -0.83
C GLY A 194 -7.00 -9.31 -1.49
N THR A 195 -6.03 -10.25 -1.57
CA THR A 195 -4.76 -10.07 -2.28
C THR A 195 -5.00 -9.86 -3.77
N MET A 196 -5.93 -10.61 -4.37
CA MET A 196 -6.26 -10.49 -5.80
C MET A 196 -6.88 -9.13 -6.16
N ILE A 197 -7.52 -8.44 -5.20
CA ILE A 197 -7.98 -7.06 -5.41
C ILE A 197 -6.78 -6.14 -5.65
N THR A 198 -5.73 -6.26 -4.82
CA THR A 198 -4.50 -5.46 -5.01
C THR A 198 -3.79 -5.78 -6.31
N VAL A 199 -3.80 -7.05 -6.72
CA VAL A 199 -3.24 -7.47 -8.03
C VAL A 199 -3.99 -6.80 -9.18
N ASN A 200 -5.32 -6.80 -9.16
CA ASN A 200 -6.13 -6.16 -10.19
C ASN A 200 -5.88 -4.64 -10.26
N GLU A 201 -5.74 -3.99 -9.11
CA GLU A 201 -5.37 -2.57 -9.04
C GLU A 201 -3.95 -2.31 -9.60
N ALA A 202 -3.00 -3.21 -9.36
CA ALA A 202 -1.64 -3.12 -9.89
C ALA A 202 -1.61 -3.28 -11.42
N LEU A 203 -2.38 -4.24 -11.96
CA LEU A 203 -2.54 -4.43 -13.40
C LEU A 203 -3.20 -3.21 -14.06
N ALA A 204 -4.21 -2.61 -13.41
CA ALA A 204 -4.90 -1.42 -13.91
C ALA A 204 -3.97 -0.20 -14.10
N VAL A 205 -2.86 -0.14 -13.34
CA VAL A 205 -1.81 0.89 -13.47
C VAL A 205 -0.53 0.35 -14.10
N SER A 206 -0.64 -0.74 -14.86
CA SER A 206 0.45 -1.34 -15.66
C SER A 206 1.69 -1.71 -14.83
N ARG A 207 1.48 -2.23 -13.61
CA ARG A 207 2.58 -2.76 -12.79
C ARG A 207 2.85 -4.21 -13.16
N ASP A 208 4.14 -4.56 -13.26
CA ASP A 208 4.57 -5.94 -13.40
C ASP A 208 4.18 -6.76 -12.16
N ILE A 209 3.59 -7.92 -12.37
CA ILE A 209 3.25 -8.86 -11.31
C ILE A 209 4.31 -9.95 -11.26
N TYR A 210 4.83 -10.19 -10.06
CA TYR A 210 5.74 -11.28 -9.75
C TYR A 210 5.12 -12.19 -8.73
N THR A 211 5.27 -13.51 -8.88
CA THR A 211 4.74 -14.45 -7.90
C THR A 211 5.57 -15.73 -7.87
N PHE A 212 5.37 -16.53 -6.84
CA PHE A 212 6.08 -17.78 -6.60
C PHE A 212 5.21 -18.97 -6.99
N PRO A 213 5.78 -20.06 -7.56
CA PRO A 213 5.04 -21.29 -7.78
C PRO A 213 4.77 -21.97 -6.44
N TYR A 214 3.61 -22.61 -6.35
CA TYR A 214 3.19 -23.35 -5.18
C TYR A 214 3.17 -24.87 -5.45
N PRO A 215 3.26 -25.73 -4.42
CA PRO A 215 3.15 -27.16 -4.59
C PRO A 215 1.83 -27.56 -5.24
N PHE A 216 1.85 -28.64 -6.02
CA PHE A 216 0.67 -29.15 -6.70
C PHE A 216 -0.51 -29.37 -5.71
N ASN A 217 -1.68 -28.84 -6.06
CA ASN A 217 -2.89 -28.83 -5.23
C ASN A 217 -2.82 -28.06 -3.89
N ASP A 218 -1.86 -27.16 -3.70
CA ASP A 218 -1.85 -26.29 -2.52
C ASP A 218 -2.82 -25.13 -2.68
N GLU A 219 -3.94 -25.18 -1.97
CA GLU A 219 -4.97 -24.14 -1.98
C GLU A 219 -4.47 -22.78 -1.47
N ALA A 220 -3.42 -22.75 -0.64
CA ALA A 220 -2.85 -21.50 -0.12
C ALA A 220 -2.20 -20.65 -1.22
N GLY A 221 -1.69 -21.31 -2.27
CA GLY A 221 -1.03 -20.69 -3.41
C GLY A 221 -1.79 -20.72 -4.70
N ARG A 222 -3.01 -21.25 -4.75
CA ARG A 222 -3.75 -21.40 -6.01
C ARG A 222 -3.92 -20.11 -6.79
N GLY A 223 -4.06 -18.97 -6.10
CA GLY A 223 -4.08 -17.67 -6.76
C GLY A 223 -2.75 -17.30 -7.41
N CYS A 224 -1.62 -17.69 -6.79
CA CYS A 224 -0.29 -17.50 -7.36
C CYS A 224 -0.10 -18.33 -8.64
N ASP A 225 -0.52 -19.60 -8.62
CA ASP A 225 -0.44 -20.48 -9.80
C ASP A 225 -1.33 -19.97 -10.95
N ASN A 226 -2.51 -19.45 -10.63
CA ASN A 226 -3.37 -18.82 -11.63
C ASN A 226 -2.72 -17.56 -12.23
N LEU A 227 -2.07 -16.73 -11.45
CA LEU A 227 -1.33 -15.58 -11.96
C LEU A 227 -0.19 -15.99 -12.89
N ILE A 228 0.51 -17.09 -12.59
CA ILE A 228 1.53 -17.67 -13.47
C ILE A 228 0.90 -18.09 -14.80
N ALA A 229 -0.23 -18.78 -14.77
CA ALA A 229 -0.95 -19.20 -15.96
C ALA A 229 -1.47 -18.03 -16.81
N GLU A 230 -1.72 -16.88 -16.18
CA GLU A 230 -2.14 -15.62 -16.80
C GLU A 230 -0.96 -14.74 -17.26
N GLY A 231 0.29 -15.19 -17.06
CA GLY A 231 1.48 -14.52 -17.58
C GLY A 231 2.24 -13.66 -16.57
N ALA A 232 2.01 -13.82 -15.26
CA ALA A 232 2.82 -13.17 -14.24
C ALA A 232 4.27 -13.67 -14.28
N ASN A 233 5.22 -12.82 -13.91
CA ASN A 233 6.63 -13.19 -13.80
C ASN A 233 6.85 -14.19 -12.66
N ILE A 234 7.51 -15.31 -12.96
CA ILE A 234 7.72 -16.39 -11.99
C ILE A 234 9.02 -16.17 -11.23
N LEU A 235 8.93 -16.25 -9.90
CA LEU A 235 10.07 -16.22 -8.98
C LEU A 235 10.32 -17.63 -8.46
N TYR A 236 11.24 -18.36 -9.06
CA TYR A 236 11.60 -19.75 -8.65
C TYR A 236 13.02 -19.86 -8.08
N THR A 237 13.78 -18.76 -8.08
CA THR A 237 15.09 -18.64 -7.41
C THR A 237 15.22 -17.27 -6.72
N SER A 238 16.03 -17.21 -5.66
CA SER A 238 16.30 -15.93 -4.98
C SER A 238 17.10 -14.95 -5.85
N SER A 239 17.84 -15.43 -6.86
CA SER A 239 18.55 -14.55 -7.80
C SER A 239 17.60 -13.67 -8.60
N GLN A 240 16.42 -14.17 -8.96
CA GLN A 240 15.43 -13.38 -9.71
C GLN A 240 14.88 -12.19 -8.89
N LEU A 241 14.73 -12.34 -7.57
CA LEU A 241 14.41 -11.21 -6.70
C LEU A 241 15.51 -10.13 -6.77
N ARG A 242 16.80 -10.53 -6.86
CA ARG A 242 17.92 -9.61 -6.98
C ARG A 242 18.02 -8.94 -8.36
N GLU A 243 17.43 -9.52 -9.38
CA GLU A 243 17.37 -8.97 -10.74
C GLU A 243 16.31 -7.88 -10.90
N ILE A 244 15.30 -7.81 -10.02
CA ILE A 244 14.34 -6.72 -10.00
C ILE A 244 15.09 -5.43 -9.66
N ARG A 245 15.14 -4.49 -10.58
CA ARG A 245 15.87 -3.23 -10.46
C ARG A 245 14.93 -2.05 -10.20
N PRO A 246 15.35 -1.08 -9.38
CA PRO A 246 14.67 0.20 -9.31
C PRO A 246 14.63 0.83 -10.71
N LYS A 247 13.43 1.22 -11.15
CA LYS A 247 13.29 2.07 -12.34
C LYS A 247 13.67 3.48 -11.91
N LEU A 248 14.60 4.11 -12.60
CA LEU A 248 14.93 5.52 -12.36
C LEU A 248 13.66 6.34 -12.60
N ILE A 249 13.26 7.11 -11.60
CA ILE A 249 12.23 8.12 -11.76
C ILE A 249 12.89 9.20 -12.62
N MET A 250 12.59 9.22 -13.92
CA MET A 250 12.99 10.34 -14.76
C MET A 250 12.16 11.55 -14.32
N SER A 251 12.84 12.47 -13.63
CA SER A 251 12.30 13.77 -13.23
C SER A 251 12.00 14.66 -14.45
#